data_ef432e6ca8c739c3f70bbb9149290520
#
_entry.id   ef432e6ca8c739c3f70bbb9149290520
#
_cell.length_a   1.000
_cell.length_b   1.000
_cell.length_c   1.000
_cell.angle_alpha   90.00
_cell.angle_beta   90.00
_cell.angle_gamma   90.00
#
_symmetry.space_group_name_H-M   'P 1'
#
loop_
_entity.id
_entity.type
_entity.pdbx_description
1 polymer ?
#
loop_
_entity_poly.entity_id
_entity_poly.type
_entity_poly.pdbx_seq_one_letter_code
_entity_poly.pdbx_strand_id
1 'polypeptide(L)'
;KTHYYHWNVTGPMFNSLHLMFENQYNELATAVDDIAERIRSLGCFAPGTYHEFSRLTAVNEDKDIPAAKNMIENLVQGQETVVKTARSLFPVVNNANDEATADLLTQRIQLHEKTAWMLRSLLE
;
A
#
# COMPACT_ATOMS: atom_id res chain seq x y z
N LYS A 1 3.56 -1.59 -7.55
CA LYS A 1 2.41 -2.24 -8.22
C LYS A 1 1.39 -1.21 -8.72
N THR A 2 0.91 -0.30 -7.89
CA THR A 2 -0.09 0.72 -8.27
C THR A 2 0.43 1.64 -9.37
N HIS A 3 1.67 2.09 -9.28
CA HIS A 3 2.32 2.91 -10.31
C HIS A 3 2.47 2.15 -11.64
N TYR A 4 2.84 0.87 -11.57
CA TYR A 4 2.90 -0.02 -12.74
C TYR A 4 1.53 -0.19 -13.41
N TYR A 5 0.45 -0.30 -12.65
CA TYR A 5 -0.91 -0.37 -13.17
C TYR A 5 -1.40 0.96 -13.76
N HIS A 6 -1.03 2.08 -13.13
CA HIS A 6 -1.30 3.41 -13.70
C HIS A 6 -0.76 3.55 -15.12
N TRP A 7 0.44 3.07 -15.38
CA TRP A 7 1.05 3.13 -16.72
C TRP A 7 0.40 2.18 -17.73
N ASN A 8 -0.07 1.03 -17.28
CA ASN A 8 -0.40 -0.09 -18.19
C ASN A 8 -1.89 -0.43 -18.25
N VAL A 9 -2.75 0.26 -17.52
CA VAL A 9 -4.19 0.06 -17.59
C VAL A 9 -4.73 0.44 -18.96
N THR A 10 -5.66 -0.36 -19.50
CA THR A 10 -6.33 -0.13 -20.78
C THR A 10 -7.82 -0.47 -20.68
N GLY A 11 -8.57 -0.12 -21.71
CA GLY A 11 -9.99 -0.47 -21.83
C GLY A 11 -10.97 0.67 -21.56
N PRO A 12 -12.27 0.39 -21.51
CA PRO A 12 -13.31 1.44 -21.43
C PRO A 12 -13.22 2.34 -20.21
N MET A 13 -12.64 1.84 -19.11
CA MET A 13 -12.44 2.59 -17.86
C MET A 13 -11.05 3.24 -17.74
N PHE A 14 -10.27 3.29 -18.83
CA PHE A 14 -8.91 3.76 -18.82
C PHE A 14 -8.75 5.08 -18.04
N ASN A 15 -9.49 6.12 -18.42
CA ASN A 15 -9.29 7.45 -17.85
C ASN A 15 -9.55 7.48 -16.34
N SER A 16 -10.62 6.87 -15.87
CA SER A 16 -10.98 6.85 -14.45
C SER A 16 -10.00 6.02 -13.62
N LEU A 17 -9.57 4.87 -14.14
CA LEU A 17 -8.61 4.00 -13.45
C LEU A 17 -7.20 4.59 -13.45
N HIS A 18 -6.77 5.18 -14.56
CA HIS A 18 -5.48 5.86 -14.68
C HIS A 18 -5.34 6.96 -13.63
N LEU A 19 -6.36 7.84 -13.52
CA LEU A 19 -6.38 8.91 -12.51
C LEU A 19 -6.51 8.38 -11.08
N MET A 20 -7.31 7.35 -10.86
CA MET A 20 -7.44 6.72 -9.55
C MET A 20 -6.11 6.11 -9.08
N PHE A 21 -5.42 5.38 -9.95
CA PHE A 21 -4.14 4.78 -9.62
C PHE A 21 -3.05 5.85 -9.42
N GLU A 22 -3.12 6.97 -10.16
CA GLU A 22 -2.23 8.11 -9.95
C GLU A 22 -2.37 8.69 -8.54
N ASN A 23 -3.59 8.97 -8.11
CA ASN A 23 -3.85 9.45 -6.76
C ASN A 23 -3.35 8.47 -5.69
N GLN A 24 -3.55 7.17 -5.92
CA GLN A 24 -3.12 6.14 -4.98
C GLN A 24 -1.59 6.03 -4.89
N TYR A 25 -0.85 6.00 -6.02
CA TYR A 25 0.60 5.87 -5.93
C TYR A 25 1.27 7.13 -5.38
N ASN A 26 0.72 8.31 -5.62
CA ASN A 26 1.22 9.55 -5.03
C ASN A 26 1.02 9.57 -3.51
N GLU A 27 -0.14 9.14 -3.03
CA GLU A 27 -0.40 8.97 -1.59
C GLU A 27 0.56 7.94 -0.96
N LEU A 28 0.75 6.81 -1.63
CA LEU A 28 1.66 5.76 -1.16
C LEU A 28 3.12 6.23 -1.13
N ALA A 29 3.55 7.08 -2.06
CA ALA A 29 4.91 7.63 -2.05
C ALA A 29 5.15 8.50 -0.81
N THR A 30 4.19 9.36 -0.45
CA THR A 30 4.23 10.14 0.79
C THR A 30 4.25 9.23 2.02
N ALA A 31 3.41 8.21 2.04
CA ALA A 31 3.35 7.25 3.14
C ALA A 31 4.67 6.47 3.34
N VAL A 32 5.36 6.13 2.26
CA VAL A 32 6.68 5.48 2.32
C VAL A 32 7.70 6.38 3.00
N ASP A 33 7.69 7.68 2.69
CA ASP A 33 8.58 8.67 3.30
C ASP A 33 8.28 8.81 4.80
N ASP A 34 7.03 9.03 5.18
CA ASP A 34 6.60 9.13 6.58
C ASP A 34 7.01 7.91 7.41
N ILE A 35 6.83 6.70 6.86
CA ILE A 35 7.22 5.45 7.53
C ILE A 35 8.73 5.33 7.65
N ALA A 36 9.48 5.68 6.61
CA ALA A 36 10.94 5.65 6.62
C ALA A 36 11.49 6.64 7.65
N GLU A 37 10.95 7.86 7.73
CA GLU A 37 11.33 8.86 8.73
C GLU A 37 10.96 8.42 10.15
N ARG A 38 9.82 7.72 10.32
CA ARG A 38 9.47 7.12 11.61
C ARG A 38 10.49 6.07 12.06
N ILE A 39 10.93 5.19 11.15
CA ILE A 39 12.01 4.22 11.42
C ILE A 39 13.29 4.95 11.82
N ARG A 40 13.64 6.04 11.14
CA ARG A 40 14.81 6.88 11.48
C ARG A 40 14.67 7.53 12.86
N SER A 41 13.50 8.01 13.20
CA SER A 41 13.20 8.61 14.51
C SER A 41 13.35 7.62 15.66
N LEU A 42 13.15 6.32 15.38
CA LEU A 42 13.37 5.23 16.33
C LEU A 42 14.84 4.78 16.42
N GLY A 43 15.75 5.43 15.69
CA GLY A 43 17.19 5.17 15.74
C GLY A 43 17.68 4.09 14.77
N CYS A 44 16.82 3.51 13.95
CA CYS A 44 17.16 2.47 12.96
C CYS A 44 17.36 3.05 11.57
N PHE A 45 18.11 2.38 10.70
CA PHE A 45 18.16 2.71 9.28
C PHE A 45 16.92 2.15 8.58
N ALA A 46 16.31 2.96 7.69
CA ALA A 46 15.20 2.52 6.87
C ALA A 46 15.70 1.71 5.66
N PRO A 47 15.04 0.61 5.28
CA PRO A 47 15.35 -0.11 4.04
C PRO A 47 14.98 0.78 2.84
N GLY A 48 15.80 0.76 1.78
CA GLY A 48 15.60 1.67 0.64
C GLY A 48 16.03 1.10 -0.71
N THR A 49 16.58 -0.10 -0.77
CA THR A 49 16.96 -0.74 -2.02
C THR A 49 15.88 -1.69 -2.53
N TYR A 50 15.79 -1.89 -3.85
CA TYR A 50 14.88 -2.88 -4.45
C TYR A 50 15.09 -4.29 -3.89
N HIS A 51 16.35 -4.66 -3.63
CA HIS A 51 16.67 -5.96 -3.04
C HIS A 51 16.07 -6.12 -1.63
N GLU A 52 16.19 -5.10 -0.79
CA GLU A 52 15.58 -5.10 0.55
C GLU A 52 14.06 -5.17 0.45
N PHE A 53 13.44 -4.35 -0.39
CA PHE A 53 11.99 -4.36 -0.59
C PHE A 53 11.48 -5.71 -1.09
N SER A 54 12.18 -6.35 -2.04
CA SER A 54 11.76 -7.66 -2.56
C SER A 54 11.79 -8.77 -1.51
N ARG A 55 12.64 -8.64 -0.48
CA ARG A 55 12.71 -9.59 0.63
C ARG A 55 11.69 -9.34 1.74
N LEU A 56 11.24 -8.10 1.87
CA LEU A 56 10.33 -7.67 2.94
C LEU A 56 8.86 -7.71 2.52
N THR A 57 8.59 -7.57 1.23
CA THR A 57 7.21 -7.44 0.75
C THR A 57 6.39 -8.71 0.95
N ALA A 58 5.15 -8.55 1.42
CA ALA A 58 4.11 -9.57 1.41
C ALA A 58 3.13 -9.39 0.22
N VAL A 59 3.32 -8.35 -0.61
CA VAL A 59 2.50 -8.07 -1.78
C VAL A 59 3.11 -8.77 -3.00
N ASN A 60 2.35 -9.66 -3.63
CA ASN A 60 2.80 -10.38 -4.81
C ASN A 60 2.95 -9.47 -6.03
N GLU A 61 3.99 -9.71 -6.82
CA GLU A 61 4.16 -9.08 -8.14
C GLU A 61 3.47 -9.92 -9.23
N ASP A 62 3.05 -9.23 -10.29
CA ASP A 62 2.50 -9.91 -11.47
C ASP A 62 3.64 -10.24 -12.46
N LYS A 63 3.51 -11.37 -13.14
CA LYS A 63 4.45 -11.79 -14.19
C LYS A 63 4.19 -11.09 -15.52
N ASP A 64 2.91 -10.77 -15.77
CA ASP A 64 2.42 -10.17 -17.00
C ASP A 64 1.55 -8.96 -16.67
N ILE A 65 1.14 -8.18 -17.70
CA ILE A 65 0.22 -7.05 -17.55
C ILE A 65 -1.20 -7.61 -17.40
N PRO A 66 -1.87 -7.49 -16.23
CA PRO A 66 -3.22 -7.99 -16.06
C PRO A 66 -4.24 -7.13 -16.82
N ALA A 67 -5.42 -7.68 -17.11
CA ALA A 67 -6.57 -6.90 -17.53
C ALA A 67 -7.03 -5.94 -16.42
N ALA A 68 -7.69 -4.83 -16.78
CA ALA A 68 -8.10 -3.80 -15.83
C ALA A 68 -8.86 -4.33 -14.61
N LYS A 69 -9.80 -5.26 -14.80
CA LYS A 69 -10.52 -5.90 -13.69
C LYS A 69 -9.58 -6.63 -12.73
N ASN A 70 -8.64 -7.40 -13.25
CA ASN A 70 -7.66 -8.13 -12.43
C ASN A 70 -6.70 -7.17 -11.73
N MET A 71 -6.36 -6.01 -12.35
CA MET A 71 -5.59 -4.97 -11.68
C MET A 71 -6.33 -4.47 -10.44
N ILE A 72 -7.64 -4.21 -10.53
CA ILE A 72 -8.46 -3.78 -9.40
C ILE A 72 -8.47 -4.86 -8.31
N GLU A 73 -8.74 -6.11 -8.66
CA GLU A 73 -8.75 -7.26 -7.73
C GLU A 73 -7.40 -7.41 -7.02
N ASN A 74 -6.29 -7.33 -7.75
CA ASN A 74 -4.95 -7.43 -7.21
C ASN A 74 -4.59 -6.25 -6.28
N LEU A 75 -5.07 -5.04 -6.58
CA LEU A 75 -4.89 -3.89 -5.69
C LEU A 75 -5.72 -4.03 -4.41
N VAL A 76 -6.95 -4.55 -4.48
CA VAL A 76 -7.73 -4.89 -3.26
C VAL A 76 -6.93 -5.81 -2.36
N GLN A 77 -6.42 -6.92 -2.90
CA GLN A 77 -5.60 -7.88 -2.16
C GLN A 77 -4.33 -7.22 -1.58
N GLY A 78 -3.68 -6.34 -2.34
CA GLY A 78 -2.52 -5.59 -1.89
C GLY A 78 -2.85 -4.69 -0.70
N GLN A 79 -3.94 -3.93 -0.76
CA GLN A 79 -4.40 -3.07 0.34
C GLN A 79 -4.72 -3.90 1.60
N GLU A 80 -5.44 -5.01 1.45
CA GLU A 80 -5.75 -5.91 2.56
C GLU A 80 -4.50 -6.55 3.18
N THR A 81 -3.49 -6.86 2.36
CA THR A 81 -2.19 -7.37 2.83
C THR A 81 -1.47 -6.35 3.69
N VAL A 82 -1.45 -5.08 3.27
CA VAL A 82 -0.85 -3.99 4.06
C VAL A 82 -1.60 -3.81 5.39
N VAL A 83 -2.93 -3.82 5.38
CA VAL A 83 -3.76 -3.76 6.61
C VAL A 83 -3.43 -4.89 7.56
N LYS A 84 -3.31 -6.12 7.07
CA LYS A 84 -2.90 -7.28 7.87
C LYS A 84 -1.53 -7.09 8.50
N THR A 85 -0.55 -6.63 7.73
CA THR A 85 0.80 -6.38 8.20
C THR A 85 0.81 -5.30 9.28
N ALA A 86 0.13 -4.18 9.05
CA ALA A 86 0.03 -3.10 10.03
C ALA A 86 -0.61 -3.58 11.34
N ARG A 87 -1.71 -4.34 11.26
CA ARG A 87 -2.37 -4.90 12.45
C ARG A 87 -1.48 -5.84 13.26
N SER A 88 -0.62 -6.60 12.60
CA SER A 88 0.29 -7.53 13.29
C SER A 88 1.36 -6.85 14.14
N LEU A 89 1.59 -5.55 13.95
CA LEU A 89 2.59 -4.77 14.69
C LEU A 89 2.07 -4.21 16.01
N PHE A 90 0.74 -4.09 16.21
CA PHE A 90 0.17 -3.50 17.42
C PHE A 90 0.63 -4.16 18.73
N PRO A 91 0.74 -5.49 18.84
CA PRO A 91 1.23 -6.09 20.09
C PRO A 91 2.63 -5.59 20.50
N VAL A 92 3.54 -5.45 19.53
CA VAL A 92 4.91 -4.94 19.77
C VAL A 92 4.89 -3.46 20.11
N VAL A 93 4.17 -2.67 19.34
CA VAL A 93 4.05 -1.21 19.52
C VAL A 93 3.41 -0.87 20.88
N ASN A 94 2.33 -1.55 21.24
CA ASN A 94 1.65 -1.33 22.52
C ASN A 94 2.51 -1.74 23.70
N ASN A 95 3.25 -2.85 23.59
CA ASN A 95 4.17 -3.30 24.64
C ASN A 95 5.33 -2.31 24.85
N ALA A 96 5.71 -1.58 23.83
CA ALA A 96 6.73 -0.52 23.89
C ALA A 96 6.17 0.84 24.35
N ASN A 97 4.86 0.98 24.56
CA ASN A 97 4.17 2.24 24.81
C ASN A 97 4.49 3.32 23.74
N ASP A 98 4.61 2.90 22.48
CA ASP A 98 4.92 3.78 21.35
C ASP A 98 3.63 4.27 20.68
N GLU A 99 2.97 5.22 21.32
CA GLU A 99 1.71 5.81 20.84
C GLU A 99 1.87 6.48 19.47
N ALA A 100 3.02 7.05 19.16
CA ALA A 100 3.26 7.71 17.88
C ALA A 100 3.31 6.70 16.72
N THR A 101 3.92 5.53 16.91
CA THR A 101 3.87 4.45 15.91
C THR A 101 2.47 3.84 15.86
N ALA A 102 1.77 3.69 16.98
CA ALA A 102 0.39 3.20 17.00
C ALA A 102 -0.55 4.11 16.20
N ASP A 103 -0.42 5.43 16.34
CA ASP A 103 -1.20 6.40 15.59
C ASP A 103 -0.91 6.33 14.08
N LEU A 104 0.36 6.29 13.69
CA LEU A 104 0.76 6.10 12.29
C LEU A 104 0.15 4.83 11.69
N LEU A 105 0.22 3.70 12.39
CA LEU A 105 -0.37 2.44 11.93
C LEU A 105 -1.90 2.54 11.81
N THR A 106 -2.57 3.22 12.74
CA THR A 106 -4.02 3.43 12.72
C THR A 106 -4.45 4.24 11.50
N GLN A 107 -3.75 5.33 11.20
CA GLN A 107 -4.00 6.16 10.03
C GLN A 107 -3.78 5.36 8.73
N ARG A 108 -2.71 4.57 8.66
CA ARG A 108 -2.45 3.72 7.49
C ARG A 108 -3.54 2.67 7.28
N ILE A 109 -3.98 2.00 8.34
CA ILE A 109 -5.08 1.01 8.25
C ILE A 109 -6.35 1.67 7.71
N GLN A 110 -6.74 2.82 8.25
CA GLN A 110 -7.94 3.55 7.80
C GLN A 110 -7.88 3.91 6.31
N LEU A 111 -6.73 4.42 5.84
CA LEU A 111 -6.55 4.79 4.43
C LEU A 111 -6.57 3.57 3.50
N HIS A 112 -5.88 2.49 3.86
CA HIS A 112 -5.86 1.27 3.06
C HIS A 112 -7.23 0.57 3.02
N GLU A 113 -7.98 0.55 4.11
CA GLU A 113 -9.34 0.02 4.15
C GLU A 113 -10.30 0.84 3.27
N LYS A 114 -10.22 2.18 3.31
CA LYS A 114 -10.98 3.06 2.45
C LYS A 114 -10.64 2.83 0.97
N THR A 115 -9.36 2.73 0.64
CA THR A 115 -8.90 2.46 -0.73
C THR A 115 -9.40 1.10 -1.21
N ALA A 116 -9.33 0.06 -0.37
CA ALA A 116 -9.85 -1.26 -0.70
C ALA A 116 -11.36 -1.25 -0.94
N TRP A 117 -12.13 -0.50 -0.13
CA TRP A 117 -13.56 -0.31 -0.36
C TRP A 117 -13.84 0.34 -1.71
N MET A 118 -13.15 1.45 -2.03
CA MET A 118 -13.35 2.15 -3.31
C MET A 118 -13.03 1.25 -4.52
N LEU A 119 -11.98 0.44 -4.42
CA LEU A 119 -11.60 -0.51 -5.46
C LEU A 119 -12.65 -1.63 -5.61
N ARG A 120 -13.15 -2.21 -4.49
CA ARG A 120 -14.20 -3.24 -4.54
C ARG A 120 -15.49 -2.75 -5.20
N SER A 121 -15.86 -1.49 -4.95
CA SER A 121 -17.06 -0.88 -5.56
C SER A 121 -16.99 -0.79 -7.09
N LEU A 122 -15.81 -0.94 -7.70
CA LEU A 122 -15.63 -1.02 -9.16
C LEU A 122 -15.82 -2.44 -9.71
N LEU A 123 -15.93 -3.45 -8.85
CA LEU A 123 -16.08 -4.86 -9.22
C LEU A 123 -17.54 -5.33 -9.19
N GLU A 124 -18.44 -4.54 -8.64
CA GLU A 124 -19.89 -4.76 -8.58
C GLU A 124 -20.54 -4.38 -9.93
#